data_20e0bf1bce4dbc534408b3a4728699ed
#
_entry.id   20e0bf1bce4dbc534408b3a4728699ed
#
_cell.length_a   1.000
_cell.length_b   1.000
_cell.length_c   1.000
_cell.angle_alpha   90.00
_cell.angle_beta   90.00
_cell.angle_gamma   90.00
#
_symmetry.space_group_name_H-M   'P 1'
#
loop_
_entity.id
_entity.type
_entity.pdbx_description
1 polymer ?
#
loop_
_entity_poly.entity_id
_entity_poly.type
_entity_poly.pdbx_seq_one_letter_code
_entity_poly.pdbx_strand_id
1 'polypeptide(L)'
;MNSEWSLDILYKNYEDVAFTKDFQKLQDTIKEIKDFTGKLKENEYEQNLIKYVELFEQYNVLASRLGIYIELRQSTDTTDSETSSHLAKFHMVVSETAKEEAILQSYITSNDRLEEIVASNERLKGYTFLFKEMKKRSAHLLSEDVEEVIAKLNLSAGSAWSNMQQYLTSTVQVDYNGEKVTLSNIRNLAFSDSKEVRKSAYEAELAAYDKIKDAVSFSLNNIKSQVNTIAELRGYESPLAMTLEDAKMSKATLDAMLTAMKEYMPKFREYLKGKAKVLGYKNGLPWYEMFALLGESNQKFTTEEAKDYLLKHFRAFADDLADMVEEAFDNEWIDFFPRNGKVGGAFCCNMPFVKQSRVLTNFEGSLSDVVTLAHELGHAYHGLQIEDHLPLNTDYSMPVAETASTFNENVIMNAVIAEADDKTKLALIESQLQDTTQIICDIYSRFLFESAVFEKRKSEFLFSADLEKIMLDAQKEAYGDGLDPEFLHPYMWVCKSHYYSETLSFYNFPYAFGGLFARGLYAKYVKEGKDFVPKYRALLKATTVSSVEDVAKLAGIDITKPDFWRESLQSFADQIDMFLELTK
;
A
#
# COMPACT_ATOMS: atom_id res chain seq x y z
N MET A 1 23.12 -7.13 -20.52
CA MET A 1 22.47 -6.57 -19.29
C MET A 1 22.61 -7.60 -18.17
N ASN A 2 22.98 -7.20 -16.96
CA ASN A 2 23.02 -8.11 -15.82
C ASN A 2 21.59 -8.51 -15.42
N SER A 3 21.43 -9.76 -15.00
CA SER A 3 20.13 -10.31 -14.60
C SER A 3 19.80 -10.09 -13.12
N GLU A 4 20.79 -9.72 -12.35
CA GLU A 4 20.71 -9.52 -10.90
C GLU A 4 21.25 -8.14 -10.51
N TRP A 5 20.71 -7.58 -9.44
CA TRP A 5 21.20 -6.31 -8.89
C TRP A 5 22.56 -6.45 -8.19
N SER A 6 23.27 -5.33 -8.05
CA SER A 6 24.47 -5.24 -7.21
C SER A 6 24.15 -4.47 -5.91
N LEU A 7 24.64 -5.00 -4.79
CA LEU A 7 24.58 -4.34 -3.48
C LEU A 7 25.94 -3.78 -3.04
N ASP A 8 26.96 -3.83 -3.90
CA ASP A 8 28.34 -3.43 -3.59
C ASP A 8 28.47 -1.95 -3.19
N ILE A 9 27.51 -1.11 -3.61
CA ILE A 9 27.44 0.29 -3.17
C ILE A 9 27.16 0.43 -1.66
N LEU A 10 26.56 -0.58 -1.04
CA LEU A 10 26.33 -0.67 0.40
C LEU A 10 27.51 -1.41 1.05
N TYR A 11 27.61 -2.70 0.79
CA TYR A 11 28.66 -3.58 1.29
C TYR A 11 28.87 -4.75 0.33
N LYS A 12 30.10 -5.25 0.25
CA LYS A 12 30.42 -6.40 -0.62
C LYS A 12 29.91 -7.73 -0.05
N ASN A 13 30.04 -7.91 1.26
CA ASN A 13 29.60 -9.09 2.00
C ASN A 13 29.56 -8.78 3.50
N TYR A 14 29.20 -9.74 4.36
CA TYR A 14 29.18 -9.56 5.82
C TYR A 14 30.58 -9.46 6.46
N GLU A 15 31.65 -9.88 5.75
CA GLU A 15 33.03 -9.73 6.17
C GLU A 15 33.63 -8.37 5.77
N ASP A 16 32.90 -7.56 5.01
CA ASP A 16 33.33 -6.21 4.64
C ASP A 16 33.61 -5.38 5.91
N VAL A 17 34.78 -4.79 5.95
CA VAL A 17 35.19 -3.92 7.07
C VAL A 17 34.23 -2.76 7.26
N ALA A 18 33.63 -2.25 6.17
CA ALA A 18 32.61 -1.19 6.24
C ALA A 18 31.34 -1.67 6.94
N PHE A 19 30.87 -2.90 6.65
CA PHE A 19 29.70 -3.48 7.32
C PHE A 19 29.93 -3.62 8.83
N THR A 20 31.05 -4.22 9.22
CA THR A 20 31.39 -4.40 10.63
C THR A 20 31.53 -3.07 11.37
N LYS A 21 32.15 -2.08 10.73
CA LYS A 21 32.33 -0.73 11.30
C LYS A 21 31.01 0.00 11.48
N ASP A 22 30.12 -0.05 10.47
CA ASP A 22 28.82 0.60 10.55
C ASP A 22 27.92 -0.08 11.58
N PHE A 23 27.99 -1.42 11.70
CA PHE A 23 27.26 -2.16 12.73
C PHE A 23 27.72 -1.78 14.15
N GLN A 24 29.04 -1.67 14.36
CA GLN A 24 29.58 -1.21 15.65
C GLN A 24 29.15 0.24 15.93
N LYS A 25 29.20 1.11 14.92
CA LYS A 25 28.79 2.50 15.05
C LYS A 25 27.30 2.63 15.38
N LEU A 26 26.43 1.76 14.81
CA LEU A 26 25.03 1.70 15.18
C LEU A 26 24.85 1.36 16.67
N GLN A 27 25.56 0.36 17.18
CA GLN A 27 25.52 -0.01 18.60
C GLN A 27 26.02 1.13 19.51
N ASP A 28 27.10 1.81 19.10
CA ASP A 28 27.62 2.97 19.83
C ASP A 28 26.62 4.13 19.84
N THR A 29 25.95 4.39 18.70
CA THR A 29 24.90 5.42 18.60
C THR A 29 23.70 5.09 19.50
N ILE A 30 23.26 3.83 19.52
CA ILE A 30 22.18 3.38 20.43
C ILE A 30 22.58 3.62 21.89
N LYS A 31 23.82 3.34 22.26
CA LYS A 31 24.32 3.63 23.60
C LYS A 31 24.32 5.12 23.90
N GLU A 32 24.72 5.98 22.95
CA GLU A 32 24.65 7.43 23.10
C GLU A 32 23.22 7.92 23.26
N ILE A 33 22.25 7.34 22.53
CA ILE A 33 20.81 7.65 22.70
C ILE A 33 20.36 7.31 24.12
N LYS A 34 20.70 6.14 24.65
CA LYS A 34 20.38 5.73 26.03
C LYS A 34 21.01 6.66 27.06
N ASP A 35 22.29 6.99 26.90
CA ASP A 35 22.99 7.92 27.79
C ASP A 35 22.43 9.34 27.74
N PHE A 36 22.01 9.79 26.56
CA PHE A 36 21.36 11.09 26.36
C PHE A 36 19.99 11.13 27.04
N THR A 37 19.14 10.13 26.79
CA THR A 37 17.80 10.03 27.36
C THR A 37 17.84 10.03 28.90
N GLY A 38 18.82 9.32 29.49
CA GLY A 38 19.02 9.31 30.94
C GLY A 38 19.51 10.62 31.57
N LYS A 39 19.84 11.64 30.77
CA LYS A 39 20.39 12.94 31.22
C LYS A 39 19.54 14.14 30.82
N LEU A 40 18.33 13.92 30.29
CA LEU A 40 17.44 14.99 29.87
C LEU A 40 17.16 15.99 31.02
N LYS A 41 17.25 17.30 30.71
CA LYS A 41 16.96 18.40 31.62
C LYS A 41 16.01 19.40 30.99
N GLU A 42 15.02 19.86 31.73
CA GLU A 42 14.01 20.80 31.24
C GLU A 42 14.58 22.15 30.78
N ASN A 43 15.59 22.65 31.46
CA ASN A 43 16.19 23.96 31.18
C ASN A 43 17.16 23.98 29.97
N GLU A 44 17.38 22.84 29.34
CA GLU A 44 18.24 22.68 28.11
C GLU A 44 17.41 22.21 26.92
N TYR A 45 16.11 22.51 26.85
CA TYR A 45 15.17 21.93 25.93
C TYR A 45 15.57 22.12 24.44
N GLU A 46 15.94 23.33 24.01
CA GLU A 46 16.35 23.58 22.62
C GLU A 46 17.62 22.78 22.25
N GLN A 47 18.62 22.75 23.14
CA GLN A 47 19.83 21.96 22.94
C GLN A 47 19.53 20.46 22.88
N ASN A 48 18.59 20.00 23.69
CA ASN A 48 18.16 18.61 23.67
C ASN A 48 17.42 18.25 22.36
N LEU A 49 16.63 19.17 21.79
CA LEU A 49 16.03 18.95 20.46
C LEU A 49 17.10 18.84 19.37
N ILE A 50 18.11 19.71 19.39
CA ILE A 50 19.22 19.63 18.44
C ILE A 50 19.96 18.29 18.59
N LYS A 51 20.26 17.89 19.83
CA LYS A 51 20.95 16.63 20.10
C LYS A 51 20.12 15.41 19.70
N TYR A 52 18.79 15.45 19.93
CA TYR A 52 17.88 14.44 19.42
C TYR A 52 17.99 14.28 17.91
N VAL A 53 17.87 15.38 17.16
CA VAL A 53 17.96 15.35 15.69
C VAL A 53 19.30 14.78 15.23
N GLU A 54 20.42 15.21 15.82
CA GLU A 54 21.77 14.70 15.47
C GLU A 54 21.90 13.19 15.68
N LEU A 55 21.44 12.69 16.81
CA LEU A 55 21.54 11.27 17.14
C LEU A 55 20.63 10.42 16.27
N PHE A 56 19.39 10.88 16.03
CA PHE A 56 18.43 10.11 15.24
C PHE A 56 18.69 10.18 13.73
N GLU A 57 19.26 11.27 13.21
CA GLU A 57 19.80 11.27 11.83
C GLU A 57 20.89 10.21 11.65
N GLN A 58 21.85 10.16 12.57
CA GLN A 58 22.93 9.16 12.52
C GLN A 58 22.38 7.75 12.67
N TYR A 59 21.48 7.53 13.63
CA TYR A 59 20.81 6.24 13.85
C TYR A 59 20.04 5.81 12.60
N ASN A 60 19.19 6.67 12.04
CA ASN A 60 18.36 6.36 10.88
C ASN A 60 19.21 5.97 9.66
N VAL A 61 20.24 6.74 9.33
CA VAL A 61 21.14 6.43 8.20
C VAL A 61 21.86 5.09 8.38
N LEU A 62 22.37 4.80 9.59
CA LEU A 62 23.06 3.54 9.87
C LEU A 62 22.10 2.34 9.87
N ALA A 63 20.97 2.48 10.55
CA ALA A 63 19.96 1.42 10.63
C ALA A 63 19.38 1.12 9.25
N SER A 64 19.03 2.15 8.47
CA SER A 64 18.53 1.97 7.10
C SER A 64 19.58 1.31 6.20
N ARG A 65 20.82 1.76 6.24
CA ARG A 65 21.88 1.20 5.38
C ARG A 65 22.16 -0.28 5.68
N LEU A 66 22.25 -0.65 6.95
CA LEU A 66 22.47 -2.04 7.38
C LEU A 66 21.23 -2.91 7.15
N GLY A 67 20.06 -2.42 7.56
CA GLY A 67 18.78 -3.14 7.41
C GLY A 67 18.47 -3.43 5.95
N ILE A 68 18.51 -2.42 5.09
CA ILE A 68 18.25 -2.55 3.65
C ILE A 68 19.23 -3.56 3.02
N TYR A 69 20.52 -3.51 3.35
CA TYR A 69 21.47 -4.49 2.82
C TYR A 69 21.10 -5.93 3.18
N ILE A 70 20.75 -6.17 4.45
CA ILE A 70 20.40 -7.50 4.93
C ILE A 70 19.08 -7.97 4.31
N GLU A 71 18.06 -7.09 4.26
CA GLU A 71 16.74 -7.41 3.71
C GLU A 71 16.75 -7.65 2.20
N LEU A 72 17.53 -6.88 1.43
CA LEU A 72 17.70 -7.10 0.00
C LEU A 72 18.41 -8.42 -0.30
N ARG A 73 19.40 -8.82 0.49
CA ARG A 73 20.01 -10.15 0.40
C ARG A 73 19.01 -11.26 0.73
N GLN A 74 18.27 -11.09 1.83
CA GLN A 74 17.21 -12.04 2.22
C GLN A 74 16.17 -12.21 1.10
N SER A 75 15.80 -11.14 0.41
CA SER A 75 14.80 -11.17 -0.66
C SER A 75 15.25 -11.98 -1.88
N THR A 76 16.55 -12.05 -2.15
CA THR A 76 17.10 -12.81 -3.28
C THR A 76 17.37 -14.26 -2.95
N ASP A 77 17.56 -14.58 -1.65
CA ASP A 77 17.69 -15.96 -1.15
C ASP A 77 17.21 -16.08 0.29
N THR A 78 15.95 -16.46 0.45
CA THR A 78 15.32 -16.70 1.77
C THR A 78 15.87 -17.95 2.49
N THR A 79 16.66 -18.78 1.81
CA THR A 79 17.26 -19.99 2.37
C THR A 79 18.67 -19.77 2.95
N ASP A 80 19.24 -18.56 2.74
CA ASP A 80 20.55 -18.20 3.29
C ASP A 80 20.48 -18.02 4.81
N SER A 81 21.09 -18.98 5.52
CA SER A 81 21.10 -19.00 6.99
C SER A 81 22.01 -17.91 7.59
N GLU A 82 23.06 -17.49 6.87
CA GLU A 82 23.93 -16.41 7.31
C GLU A 82 23.18 -15.09 7.32
N THR A 83 22.50 -14.77 6.23
CA THR A 83 21.64 -13.56 6.12
C THR A 83 20.53 -13.57 7.17
N SER A 84 19.85 -14.72 7.37
CA SER A 84 18.81 -14.86 8.41
C SER A 84 19.37 -14.59 9.82
N SER A 85 20.60 -15.02 10.10
CA SER A 85 21.26 -14.79 11.39
C SER A 85 21.62 -13.30 11.58
N HIS A 86 22.09 -12.63 10.51
CA HIS A 86 22.36 -11.20 10.55
C HIS A 86 21.08 -10.37 10.71
N LEU A 87 19.99 -10.77 10.07
CA LEU A 87 18.68 -10.12 10.20
C LEU A 87 18.17 -10.19 11.65
N ALA A 88 18.21 -11.38 12.25
CA ALA A 88 17.79 -11.56 13.64
C ALA A 88 18.64 -10.71 14.62
N LYS A 89 19.98 -10.68 14.41
CA LYS A 89 20.89 -9.85 15.20
C LYS A 89 20.61 -8.36 15.02
N PHE A 90 20.36 -7.92 13.79
CA PHE A 90 20.03 -6.53 13.48
C PHE A 90 18.74 -6.10 14.19
N HIS A 91 17.65 -6.88 14.05
CA HIS A 91 16.37 -6.58 14.73
C HIS A 91 16.52 -6.51 16.25
N MET A 92 17.33 -7.38 16.85
CA MET A 92 17.59 -7.35 18.28
C MET A 92 18.29 -6.05 18.69
N VAL A 93 19.27 -5.59 17.91
CA VAL A 93 20.02 -4.36 18.20
C VAL A 93 19.11 -3.12 18.04
N VAL A 94 18.36 -3.00 16.94
CA VAL A 94 17.51 -1.82 16.74
C VAL A 94 16.34 -1.78 17.72
N SER A 95 15.84 -2.92 18.19
CA SER A 95 14.76 -2.95 19.20
C SER A 95 15.16 -2.35 20.55
N GLU A 96 16.46 -2.17 20.80
CA GLU A 96 16.96 -1.58 22.04
C GLU A 96 16.67 -0.09 22.19
N THR A 97 16.23 0.62 21.12
CA THR A 97 15.88 2.06 21.17
C THR A 97 14.44 2.32 21.54
N ALA A 98 13.55 1.33 21.49
CA ALA A 98 12.11 1.52 21.59
C ALA A 98 11.65 2.27 22.87
N LYS A 99 12.28 1.98 24.01
CA LYS A 99 12.00 2.66 25.27
C LYS A 99 12.45 4.13 25.22
N GLU A 100 13.65 4.36 24.71
CA GLU A 100 14.25 5.69 24.61
C GLU A 100 13.45 6.58 23.65
N GLU A 101 12.99 6.02 22.54
CA GLU A 101 12.13 6.73 21.57
C GLU A 101 10.82 7.20 22.23
N ALA A 102 10.17 6.35 23.03
CA ALA A 102 8.95 6.71 23.74
C ALA A 102 9.19 7.84 24.76
N ILE A 103 10.29 7.75 25.55
CA ILE A 103 10.66 8.80 26.52
C ILE A 103 10.96 10.11 25.80
N LEU A 104 11.74 10.07 24.72
CA LEU A 104 12.09 11.25 23.93
C LEU A 104 10.87 11.88 23.27
N GLN A 105 9.98 11.08 22.71
CA GLN A 105 8.73 11.58 22.15
C GLN A 105 7.89 12.30 23.21
N SER A 106 7.73 11.72 24.39
CA SER A 106 7.02 12.36 25.51
C SER A 106 7.70 13.66 25.93
N TYR A 107 9.02 13.66 26.10
CA TYR A 107 9.81 14.84 26.46
C TYR A 107 9.68 15.96 25.41
N ILE A 108 9.85 15.64 24.12
CA ILE A 108 9.78 16.59 23.02
C ILE A 108 8.39 17.24 22.96
N THR A 109 7.34 16.44 23.10
CA THR A 109 5.97 16.92 22.93
C THR A 109 5.36 17.58 24.17
N SER A 110 6.01 17.46 25.34
CA SER A 110 5.54 18.05 26.60
C SER A 110 5.63 19.57 26.65
N ASN A 111 6.49 20.19 25.83
CA ASN A 111 6.70 21.64 25.86
C ASN A 111 5.76 22.37 24.90
N ASP A 112 4.99 23.34 25.41
CA ASP A 112 4.04 24.13 24.61
C ASP A 112 4.72 25.06 23.60
N ARG A 113 6.00 25.38 23.80
CA ARG A 113 6.80 26.22 22.90
C ARG A 113 7.54 25.43 21.81
N LEU A 114 7.27 24.15 21.65
CA LEU A 114 7.95 23.30 20.66
C LEU A 114 7.92 23.93 19.25
N GLU A 115 6.76 24.33 18.76
CA GLU A 115 6.61 24.90 17.43
C GLU A 115 7.37 26.22 17.26
N GLU A 116 7.34 27.09 18.30
CA GLU A 116 8.08 28.36 18.30
C GLU A 116 9.61 28.13 18.22
N ILE A 117 10.11 27.20 19.03
CA ILE A 117 11.54 26.85 19.10
C ILE A 117 11.99 26.24 17.77
N VAL A 118 11.21 25.30 17.22
CA VAL A 118 11.52 24.68 15.91
C VAL A 118 11.54 25.72 14.80
N ALA A 119 10.58 26.63 14.77
CA ALA A 119 10.49 27.66 13.73
C ALA A 119 11.63 28.69 13.81
N SER A 120 12.16 28.97 15.01
CA SER A 120 13.22 29.96 15.24
C SER A 120 14.64 29.41 15.07
N ASN A 121 14.82 28.09 15.08
CA ASN A 121 16.13 27.44 15.00
C ASN A 121 16.41 26.86 13.60
N GLU A 122 17.45 27.35 12.92
CA GLU A 122 17.78 26.93 11.55
C GLU A 122 18.07 25.42 11.42
N ARG A 123 18.59 24.76 12.47
CA ARG A 123 18.86 23.31 12.46
C ARG A 123 17.58 22.48 12.57
N LEU A 124 16.60 22.98 13.35
CA LEU A 124 15.34 22.28 13.61
C LEU A 124 14.26 22.59 12.58
N LYS A 125 14.31 23.74 11.94
CA LYS A 125 13.32 24.23 10.99
C LYS A 125 13.04 23.26 9.82
N GLY A 126 14.07 22.52 9.36
CA GLY A 126 13.92 21.48 8.36
C GLY A 126 13.02 20.31 8.79
N TYR A 127 12.74 20.18 10.09
CA TYR A 127 11.90 19.14 10.69
C TYR A 127 10.56 19.67 11.22
N THR A 128 10.13 20.86 10.78
CA THR A 128 8.87 21.47 11.25
C THR A 128 7.68 20.50 11.12
N PHE A 129 7.55 19.81 10.00
CA PHE A 129 6.44 18.86 9.78
C PHE A 129 6.53 17.65 10.71
N LEU A 130 7.73 17.08 10.87
CA LEU A 130 7.98 15.96 11.79
C LEU A 130 7.54 16.31 13.23
N PHE A 131 8.02 17.43 13.76
CA PHE A 131 7.68 17.85 15.14
C PHE A 131 6.20 18.20 15.29
N LYS A 132 5.57 18.78 14.28
CA LYS A 132 4.12 19.03 14.26
C LYS A 132 3.32 17.73 14.33
N GLU A 133 3.69 16.72 13.53
CA GLU A 133 3.04 15.41 13.57
C GLU A 133 3.29 14.69 14.91
N MET A 134 4.50 14.76 15.46
CA MET A 134 4.79 14.25 16.80
C MET A 134 3.90 14.90 17.87
N LYS A 135 3.75 16.24 17.84
CA LYS A 135 2.90 16.99 18.79
C LYS A 135 1.43 16.60 18.64
N LYS A 136 0.95 16.45 17.40
CA LYS A 136 -0.42 16.02 17.13
C LYS A 136 -0.71 14.63 17.71
N ARG A 137 0.16 13.66 17.43
CA ARG A 137 0.03 12.29 17.96
C ARG A 137 0.13 12.23 19.48
N SER A 138 0.93 13.10 20.10
CA SER A 138 1.08 13.11 21.56
C SER A 138 -0.21 13.46 22.32
N ALA A 139 -1.15 14.16 21.68
CA ALA A 139 -2.46 14.44 22.26
C ALA A 139 -3.30 13.17 22.50
N HIS A 140 -2.95 12.09 21.85
CA HIS A 140 -3.63 10.79 21.90
C HIS A 140 -2.83 9.70 22.63
N LEU A 141 -1.67 10.04 23.22
CA LEU A 141 -0.92 9.12 24.06
C LEU A 141 -1.57 9.00 25.45
N LEU A 142 -1.57 7.79 25.96
CA LEU A 142 -2.00 7.48 27.32
C LEU A 142 -0.80 7.54 28.27
N SER A 143 -1.01 7.35 29.56
CA SER A 143 0.10 7.26 30.50
C SER A 143 0.98 6.04 30.21
N GLU A 144 2.28 6.11 30.53
CA GLU A 144 3.25 5.03 30.29
C GLU A 144 2.78 3.68 30.82
N ASP A 145 2.22 3.66 32.06
CA ASP A 145 1.68 2.43 32.67
C ASP A 145 0.53 1.84 31.85
N VAL A 146 -0.34 2.68 31.28
CA VAL A 146 -1.49 2.23 30.46
C VAL A 146 -1.01 1.74 29.10
N GLU A 147 -0.06 2.43 28.46
CA GLU A 147 0.54 1.98 27.19
C GLU A 147 1.22 0.62 27.35
N GLU A 148 1.96 0.41 28.44
CA GLU A 148 2.60 -0.87 28.75
C GLU A 148 1.57 -2.01 28.93
N VAL A 149 0.48 -1.73 29.62
CA VAL A 149 -0.63 -2.69 29.83
C VAL A 149 -1.29 -3.02 28.49
N ILE A 150 -1.60 -2.01 27.66
CA ILE A 150 -2.19 -2.21 26.33
C ILE A 150 -1.26 -3.08 25.47
N ALA A 151 0.03 -2.76 25.40
CA ALA A 151 1.01 -3.51 24.61
C ALA A 151 1.08 -4.99 25.05
N LYS A 152 1.12 -5.25 26.36
CA LYS A 152 1.15 -6.63 26.90
C LYS A 152 -0.15 -7.39 26.63
N LEU A 153 -1.30 -6.74 26.84
CA LEU A 153 -2.60 -7.37 26.61
C LEU A 153 -2.87 -7.62 25.13
N ASN A 154 -2.34 -6.79 24.24
CA ASN A 154 -2.51 -6.94 22.80
C ASN A 154 -2.01 -8.30 22.30
N LEU A 155 -0.96 -8.86 22.89
CA LEU A 155 -0.42 -10.19 22.53
C LEU A 155 -1.46 -11.31 22.70
N SER A 156 -2.33 -11.21 23.71
CA SER A 156 -3.38 -12.19 23.98
C SER A 156 -4.79 -11.73 23.54
N ALA A 157 -4.91 -10.52 23.03
CA ALA A 157 -6.13 -9.93 22.52
C ALA A 157 -6.06 -9.79 20.99
N GLY A 158 -5.85 -8.61 20.42
CA GLY A 158 -5.90 -8.35 18.99
C GLY A 158 -5.00 -9.25 18.18
N SER A 159 -3.71 -9.36 18.55
CA SER A 159 -2.75 -10.21 17.86
C SER A 159 -3.15 -11.69 17.90
N ALA A 160 -3.66 -12.19 19.03
CA ALA A 160 -4.12 -13.58 19.14
C ALA A 160 -5.35 -13.86 18.24
N TRP A 161 -6.29 -12.90 18.16
CA TRP A 161 -7.46 -13.03 17.29
C TRP A 161 -7.09 -12.90 15.80
N SER A 162 -6.15 -12.06 15.46
CA SER A 162 -5.57 -11.95 14.11
C SER A 162 -4.92 -13.30 13.70
N ASN A 163 -4.08 -13.86 14.58
CA ASN A 163 -3.45 -15.15 14.36
C ASN A 163 -4.49 -16.30 14.23
N MET A 164 -5.58 -16.24 14.98
CA MET A 164 -6.67 -17.23 14.89
C MET A 164 -7.33 -17.20 13.50
N GLN A 165 -7.65 -16.01 12.97
CA GLN A 165 -8.21 -15.89 11.62
C GLN A 165 -7.22 -16.42 10.58
N GLN A 166 -5.95 -16.02 10.67
CA GLN A 166 -4.91 -16.48 9.76
C GLN A 166 -4.72 -17.99 9.80
N TYR A 167 -4.70 -18.57 11.00
CA TYR A 167 -4.62 -20.03 11.18
C TYR A 167 -5.80 -20.76 10.53
N LEU A 168 -7.03 -20.30 10.80
CA LEU A 168 -8.23 -20.94 10.26
C LEU A 168 -8.28 -20.87 8.73
N THR A 169 -7.98 -19.71 8.15
CA THR A 169 -8.01 -19.54 6.68
C THR A 169 -6.88 -20.27 5.97
N SER A 170 -5.72 -20.43 6.60
CA SER A 170 -4.59 -21.17 6.02
C SER A 170 -4.71 -22.69 6.16
N THR A 171 -5.46 -23.19 7.15
CA THR A 171 -5.56 -24.63 7.45
C THR A 171 -6.87 -25.28 7.01
N VAL A 172 -7.92 -24.50 6.74
CA VAL A 172 -9.19 -25.05 6.27
C VAL A 172 -9.00 -25.86 4.99
N GLN A 173 -9.50 -27.08 5.02
CA GLN A 173 -9.44 -27.99 3.87
C GLN A 173 -10.68 -27.81 3.00
N VAL A 174 -10.43 -27.60 1.72
CA VAL A 174 -11.45 -27.47 0.68
C VAL A 174 -11.58 -28.80 -0.05
N ASP A 175 -12.79 -29.35 -0.06
CA ASP A 175 -13.09 -30.56 -0.82
C ASP A 175 -13.36 -30.17 -2.29
N TYR A 176 -12.46 -30.55 -3.20
CA TYR A 176 -12.56 -30.21 -4.62
C TYR A 176 -12.13 -31.37 -5.51
N ASN A 177 -13.02 -31.81 -6.42
CA ASN A 177 -12.78 -32.92 -7.35
C ASN A 177 -12.29 -34.22 -6.67
N GLY A 178 -12.75 -34.51 -5.45
CA GLY A 178 -12.37 -35.70 -4.70
C GLY A 178 -11.06 -35.61 -3.92
N GLU A 179 -10.41 -34.46 -3.97
CA GLU A 179 -9.18 -34.15 -3.23
C GLU A 179 -9.41 -33.07 -2.18
N LYS A 180 -8.50 -32.97 -1.21
CA LYS A 180 -8.44 -31.87 -0.25
C LYS A 180 -7.34 -30.90 -0.66
N VAL A 181 -7.74 -29.67 -0.93
CA VAL A 181 -6.83 -28.61 -1.36
C VAL A 181 -6.88 -27.42 -0.41
N THR A 182 -5.93 -26.49 -0.53
CA THR A 182 -5.91 -25.26 0.28
C THR A 182 -6.90 -24.23 -0.26
N LEU A 183 -7.31 -23.31 0.61
CA LEU A 183 -8.16 -22.18 0.22
C LEU A 183 -7.49 -21.32 -0.88
N SER A 184 -6.18 -21.11 -0.79
CA SER A 184 -5.42 -20.35 -1.80
C SER A 184 -5.49 -21.02 -3.18
N ASN A 185 -5.33 -22.34 -3.25
CA ASN A 185 -5.44 -23.08 -4.51
C ASN A 185 -6.82 -22.91 -5.15
N ILE A 186 -7.90 -22.99 -4.36
CA ILE A 186 -9.27 -22.82 -4.85
C ILE A 186 -9.47 -21.39 -5.36
N ARG A 187 -9.04 -20.38 -4.62
CA ARG A 187 -9.19 -18.98 -5.02
C ARG A 187 -8.43 -18.64 -6.29
N ASN A 188 -7.28 -19.25 -6.52
CA ASN A 188 -6.54 -19.08 -7.78
C ASN A 188 -7.30 -19.62 -9.00
N LEU A 189 -8.22 -20.55 -8.83
CA LEU A 189 -9.06 -21.06 -9.92
C LEU A 189 -10.12 -20.03 -10.40
N ALA A 190 -10.31 -18.91 -9.71
CA ALA A 190 -11.11 -17.79 -10.19
C ALA A 190 -10.56 -17.18 -11.49
N PHE A 191 -9.27 -17.39 -11.80
CA PHE A 191 -8.60 -16.94 -13.03
C PHE A 191 -8.55 -18.03 -14.13
N SER A 192 -9.18 -19.20 -13.91
CA SER A 192 -9.19 -20.28 -14.91
C SER A 192 -9.94 -19.85 -16.18
N ASP A 193 -9.48 -20.33 -17.32
CA ASP A 193 -10.16 -20.12 -18.62
C ASP A 193 -11.53 -20.84 -18.68
N SER A 194 -11.71 -21.93 -17.91
CA SER A 194 -12.97 -22.68 -17.86
C SER A 194 -13.99 -22.06 -16.91
N LYS A 195 -15.14 -21.70 -17.45
CA LYS A 195 -16.32 -21.26 -16.70
C LYS A 195 -16.76 -22.27 -15.62
N GLU A 196 -16.73 -23.56 -15.98
CA GLU A 196 -17.13 -24.66 -15.08
C GLU A 196 -16.18 -24.75 -13.88
N VAL A 197 -14.88 -24.56 -14.14
CA VAL A 197 -13.85 -24.53 -13.08
C VAL A 197 -14.04 -23.32 -12.17
N ARG A 198 -14.22 -22.11 -12.72
CA ARG A 198 -14.47 -20.90 -11.91
C ARG A 198 -15.68 -21.05 -11.01
N LYS A 199 -16.80 -21.57 -11.58
CA LYS A 199 -18.04 -21.78 -10.81
C LYS A 199 -17.86 -22.83 -9.71
N SER A 200 -17.31 -24.01 -10.05
CA SER A 200 -17.13 -25.08 -9.07
C SER A 200 -16.12 -24.70 -7.96
N ALA A 201 -15.10 -23.91 -8.30
CA ALA A 201 -14.17 -23.38 -7.32
C ALA A 201 -14.85 -22.38 -6.37
N TYR A 202 -15.67 -21.47 -6.88
CA TYR A 202 -16.47 -20.56 -6.07
C TYR A 202 -17.41 -21.32 -5.10
N GLU A 203 -18.12 -22.34 -5.57
CA GLU A 203 -19.00 -23.13 -4.72
C GLU A 203 -18.21 -23.87 -3.62
N ALA A 204 -17.04 -24.40 -3.95
CA ALA A 204 -16.14 -25.06 -2.99
C ALA A 204 -15.53 -24.07 -2.00
N GLU A 205 -15.18 -22.86 -2.44
CA GLU A 205 -14.71 -21.76 -1.60
C GLU A 205 -15.76 -21.37 -0.55
N LEU A 206 -17.01 -21.15 -0.96
CA LEU A 206 -18.11 -20.83 -0.03
C LEU A 206 -18.34 -21.94 1.00
N ALA A 207 -18.32 -23.20 0.57
CA ALA A 207 -18.47 -24.35 1.47
C ALA A 207 -17.30 -24.47 2.47
N ALA A 208 -16.10 -24.03 2.10
CA ALA A 208 -14.96 -23.98 3.02
C ALA A 208 -15.13 -22.89 4.08
N TYR A 209 -15.56 -21.70 3.69
CA TYR A 209 -15.82 -20.61 4.65
C TYR A 209 -16.93 -20.96 5.63
N ASP A 210 -17.95 -21.68 5.19
CA ASP A 210 -19.04 -22.13 6.07
C ASP A 210 -18.53 -22.97 7.25
N LYS A 211 -17.42 -23.70 7.08
CA LYS A 211 -16.79 -24.50 8.14
C LYS A 211 -16.12 -23.65 9.24
N ILE A 212 -15.67 -22.43 8.93
CA ILE A 212 -14.84 -21.62 9.83
C ILE A 212 -15.46 -20.26 10.19
N LYS A 213 -16.54 -19.84 9.52
CA LYS A 213 -17.15 -18.50 9.64
C LYS A 213 -17.49 -18.13 11.09
N ASP A 214 -18.01 -19.06 11.88
CA ASP A 214 -18.39 -18.76 13.26
C ASP A 214 -17.18 -18.43 14.12
N ALA A 215 -16.10 -19.22 14.04
CA ALA A 215 -14.86 -18.94 14.77
C ALA A 215 -14.21 -17.63 14.29
N VAL A 216 -14.20 -17.38 12.98
CA VAL A 216 -13.67 -16.12 12.41
C VAL A 216 -14.53 -14.93 12.79
N SER A 217 -15.85 -15.08 12.97
CA SER A 217 -16.72 -14.00 13.47
C SER A 217 -16.30 -13.53 14.87
N PHE A 218 -15.89 -14.45 15.75
CA PHE A 218 -15.34 -14.09 17.07
C PHE A 218 -14.04 -13.30 16.95
N SER A 219 -13.15 -13.67 16.02
CA SER A 219 -11.93 -12.90 15.76
C SER A 219 -12.25 -11.46 15.35
N LEU A 220 -13.13 -11.28 14.37
CA LEU A 220 -13.52 -9.95 13.90
C LEU A 220 -14.16 -9.11 15.01
N ASN A 221 -15.13 -9.70 15.74
CA ASN A 221 -15.82 -9.02 16.84
C ASN A 221 -14.85 -8.51 17.91
N ASN A 222 -13.90 -9.34 18.33
CA ASN A 222 -12.98 -8.99 19.41
C ASN A 222 -11.97 -7.93 18.97
N ILE A 223 -11.42 -8.04 17.76
CA ILE A 223 -10.53 -7.02 17.21
C ILE A 223 -11.25 -5.67 17.09
N LYS A 224 -12.44 -5.63 16.47
CA LYS A 224 -13.18 -4.38 16.30
C LYS A 224 -13.64 -3.77 17.62
N SER A 225 -13.98 -4.60 18.61
CA SER A 225 -14.29 -4.12 19.97
C SER A 225 -13.06 -3.51 20.65
N GLN A 226 -11.89 -4.16 20.53
CA GLN A 226 -10.64 -3.64 21.07
C GLN A 226 -10.29 -2.28 20.44
N VAL A 227 -10.35 -2.20 19.10
CA VAL A 227 -10.04 -0.94 18.39
C VAL A 227 -11.00 0.18 18.79
N ASN A 228 -12.31 -0.09 18.92
CA ASN A 228 -13.28 0.88 19.45
C ASN A 228 -12.87 1.38 20.84
N THR A 229 -12.51 0.47 21.74
CA THR A 229 -12.08 0.80 23.11
C THR A 229 -10.79 1.64 23.11
N ILE A 230 -9.80 1.27 22.32
CA ILE A 230 -8.53 2.01 22.23
C ILE A 230 -8.76 3.40 21.63
N ALA A 231 -9.57 3.53 20.58
CA ALA A 231 -9.89 4.82 19.98
C ALA A 231 -10.58 5.75 21.01
N GLU A 232 -11.54 5.23 21.77
CA GLU A 232 -12.21 5.98 22.84
C GLU A 232 -11.24 6.40 23.95
N LEU A 233 -10.41 5.48 24.46
CA LEU A 233 -9.40 5.76 25.50
C LEU A 233 -8.41 6.84 25.05
N ARG A 234 -7.99 6.81 23.80
CA ARG A 234 -7.09 7.79 23.20
C ARG A 234 -7.77 9.12 22.83
N GLY A 235 -9.08 9.25 23.04
CA GLY A 235 -9.85 10.47 22.75
C GLY A 235 -10.11 10.72 21.28
N TYR A 236 -10.04 9.70 20.42
CA TYR A 236 -10.48 9.82 19.04
C TYR A 236 -12.02 9.74 18.94
N GLU A 237 -12.60 10.48 18.01
CA GLU A 237 -14.03 10.42 17.72
C GLU A 237 -14.48 9.02 17.25
N SER A 238 -13.60 8.33 16.53
CA SER A 238 -13.87 6.99 15.98
C SER A 238 -12.57 6.29 15.54
N PRO A 239 -12.57 4.96 15.32
CA PRO A 239 -11.48 4.27 14.65
C PRO A 239 -11.10 4.85 13.29
N LEU A 240 -12.08 5.36 12.53
CA LEU A 240 -11.82 6.04 11.25
C LEU A 240 -11.03 7.34 11.45
N ALA A 241 -11.37 8.13 12.47
CA ALA A 241 -10.62 9.36 12.79
C ALA A 241 -9.15 9.06 13.13
N MET A 242 -8.91 7.99 13.90
CA MET A 242 -7.55 7.50 14.20
C MET A 242 -6.80 7.12 12.92
N THR A 243 -7.41 6.34 12.03
CA THR A 243 -6.80 5.94 10.76
C THR A 243 -6.50 7.12 9.84
N LEU A 244 -7.40 8.12 9.78
CA LEU A 244 -7.20 9.32 8.97
C LEU A 244 -6.05 10.19 9.48
N GLU A 245 -5.85 10.24 10.80
CA GLU A 245 -4.70 10.93 11.38
C GLU A 245 -3.39 10.25 11.00
N ASP A 246 -3.31 8.93 11.09
CA ASP A 246 -2.13 8.16 10.68
C ASP A 246 -1.87 8.29 9.17
N ALA A 247 -2.93 8.37 8.37
CA ALA A 247 -2.86 8.61 6.94
C ALA A 247 -2.48 10.06 6.57
N LYS A 248 -2.41 10.98 7.54
CA LYS A 248 -2.18 12.44 7.35
C LYS A 248 -3.19 13.05 6.37
N MET A 249 -4.43 12.59 6.41
CA MET A 249 -5.51 12.94 5.49
C MET A 249 -6.76 13.40 6.24
N SER A 250 -7.43 14.42 5.71
CA SER A 250 -8.66 14.92 6.31
C SER A 250 -9.89 14.05 5.96
N LYS A 251 -10.89 14.08 6.85
CA LYS A 251 -12.20 13.47 6.57
C LYS A 251 -12.87 14.07 5.33
N ALA A 252 -12.68 15.38 5.08
CA ALA A 252 -13.24 16.05 3.90
C ALA A 252 -12.70 15.45 2.59
N THR A 253 -11.42 15.07 2.54
CA THR A 253 -10.81 14.39 1.41
C THR A 253 -11.43 13.00 1.18
N LEU A 254 -11.58 12.22 2.25
CA LEU A 254 -12.21 10.90 2.16
C LEU A 254 -13.67 11.00 1.68
N ASP A 255 -14.45 11.91 2.29
CA ASP A 255 -15.86 12.10 1.95
C ASP A 255 -16.03 12.56 0.49
N ALA A 256 -15.14 13.43 0.00
CA ALA A 256 -15.15 13.88 -1.40
C ALA A 256 -14.87 12.74 -2.38
N MET A 257 -13.88 11.90 -2.08
CA MET A 257 -13.55 10.72 -2.88
C MET A 257 -14.70 9.71 -2.89
N LEU A 258 -15.22 9.33 -1.73
CA LEU A 258 -16.34 8.37 -1.62
C LEU A 258 -17.61 8.89 -2.31
N THR A 259 -17.88 10.22 -2.25
CA THR A 259 -18.98 10.85 -2.96
C THR A 259 -18.85 10.66 -4.46
N ALA A 260 -17.69 10.99 -5.02
CA ALA A 260 -17.43 10.80 -6.44
C ALA A 260 -17.50 9.33 -6.86
N MET A 261 -16.92 8.42 -6.06
CA MET A 261 -17.03 6.98 -6.31
C MET A 261 -18.48 6.53 -6.40
N LYS A 262 -19.32 6.94 -5.44
CA LYS A 262 -20.75 6.61 -5.43
C LYS A 262 -21.46 7.13 -6.68
N GLU A 263 -21.18 8.33 -7.12
CA GLU A 263 -21.75 8.92 -8.33
C GLU A 263 -21.42 8.13 -9.61
N TYR A 264 -20.22 7.52 -9.67
CA TYR A 264 -19.76 6.76 -10.83
C TYR A 264 -20.05 5.24 -10.76
N MET A 265 -20.53 4.70 -9.63
CA MET A 265 -20.92 3.28 -9.53
C MET A 265 -21.84 2.81 -10.66
N PRO A 266 -22.87 3.58 -11.10
CA PRO A 266 -23.70 3.16 -12.22
C PRO A 266 -22.90 2.85 -13.49
N LYS A 267 -21.80 3.56 -13.74
CA LYS A 267 -20.95 3.34 -14.91
C LYS A 267 -20.19 2.00 -14.84
N PHE A 268 -19.67 1.66 -13.66
CA PHE A 268 -19.05 0.35 -13.44
C PHE A 268 -20.07 -0.80 -13.54
N ARG A 269 -21.33 -0.57 -13.13
CA ARG A 269 -22.43 -1.52 -13.32
C ARG A 269 -22.72 -1.76 -14.81
N GLU A 270 -22.61 -0.74 -15.67
CA GLU A 270 -22.71 -0.89 -17.12
C GLU A 270 -21.60 -1.80 -17.67
N TYR A 271 -20.35 -1.61 -17.23
CA TYR A 271 -19.23 -2.50 -17.57
C TYR A 271 -19.51 -3.95 -17.18
N LEU A 272 -19.90 -4.20 -15.92
CA LEU A 272 -20.21 -5.55 -15.43
C LEU A 272 -21.34 -6.21 -16.21
N LYS A 273 -22.39 -5.46 -16.54
CA LYS A 273 -23.48 -5.95 -17.42
C LYS A 273 -23.01 -6.21 -18.84
N GLY A 274 -22.13 -5.38 -19.38
CA GLY A 274 -21.48 -5.60 -20.68
C GLY A 274 -20.67 -6.89 -20.69
N LYS A 275 -19.81 -7.09 -19.69
CA LYS A 275 -19.05 -8.34 -19.51
C LYS A 275 -19.96 -9.56 -19.34
N ALA A 276 -21.02 -9.44 -18.52
CA ALA A 276 -22.02 -10.48 -18.37
C ALA A 276 -22.66 -10.89 -19.69
N LYS A 277 -23.05 -9.92 -20.52
CA LYS A 277 -23.64 -10.16 -21.84
C LYS A 277 -22.67 -10.91 -22.77
N VAL A 278 -21.40 -10.53 -22.81
CA VAL A 278 -20.35 -11.21 -23.60
C VAL A 278 -20.20 -12.65 -23.15
N LEU A 279 -20.24 -12.92 -21.85
CA LEU A 279 -20.14 -14.26 -21.28
C LEU A 279 -21.48 -15.04 -21.30
N GLY A 280 -22.56 -14.47 -21.81
CA GLY A 280 -23.85 -15.14 -22.00
C GLY A 280 -24.77 -15.12 -20.78
N TYR A 281 -24.57 -14.21 -19.83
CA TYR A 281 -25.42 -14.02 -18.65
C TYR A 281 -26.46 -12.91 -18.87
N LYS A 282 -27.61 -13.01 -18.21
CA LYS A 282 -28.75 -12.07 -18.41
C LYS A 282 -29.12 -11.27 -17.16
N ASN A 283 -28.77 -11.76 -15.97
CA ASN A 283 -29.20 -11.19 -14.69
C ASN A 283 -28.10 -10.40 -13.96
N GLY A 284 -27.07 -9.96 -14.67
CA GLY A 284 -25.85 -9.41 -14.12
C GLY A 284 -24.70 -10.43 -14.16
N LEU A 285 -23.51 -10.01 -13.78
CA LEU A 285 -22.32 -10.87 -13.77
C LEU A 285 -22.29 -11.71 -12.49
N PRO A 286 -22.26 -13.05 -12.56
CA PRO A 286 -22.02 -13.87 -11.36
C PRO A 286 -20.66 -13.55 -10.74
N TRP A 287 -20.54 -13.58 -9.41
CA TRP A 287 -19.28 -13.28 -8.70
C TRP A 287 -18.09 -14.07 -9.25
N TYR A 288 -18.28 -15.34 -9.54
CA TYR A 288 -17.22 -16.22 -10.06
C TYR A 288 -16.74 -15.91 -11.48
N GLU A 289 -17.42 -15.01 -12.19
CA GLU A 289 -17.02 -14.53 -13.51
C GLU A 289 -16.26 -13.18 -13.46
N MET A 290 -16.07 -12.62 -12.27
CA MET A 290 -15.45 -11.31 -12.13
C MET A 290 -14.05 -11.25 -12.75
N PHE A 291 -13.28 -12.35 -12.61
CA PHE A 291 -11.93 -12.50 -13.15
C PHE A 291 -11.86 -13.31 -14.45
N ALA A 292 -12.99 -13.60 -15.10
CA ALA A 292 -12.99 -14.24 -16.40
C ALA A 292 -12.35 -13.32 -17.45
N LEU A 293 -11.35 -13.83 -18.18
CA LEU A 293 -10.65 -13.07 -19.19
C LEU A 293 -11.49 -12.93 -20.48
N LEU A 294 -11.48 -11.75 -21.11
CA LEU A 294 -12.09 -11.48 -22.40
C LEU A 294 -10.98 -11.16 -23.43
N GLY A 295 -10.29 -12.20 -23.87
CA GLY A 295 -9.20 -12.08 -24.83
C GLY A 295 -7.84 -12.40 -24.19
N GLU A 296 -6.83 -12.48 -25.03
CA GLU A 296 -5.45 -12.76 -24.66
C GLU A 296 -4.53 -11.72 -25.28
N SER A 297 -3.56 -11.25 -24.53
CA SER A 297 -2.39 -10.55 -25.05
C SER A 297 -1.21 -11.53 -25.03
N ASN A 298 -0.76 -11.94 -26.23
CA ASN A 298 0.37 -12.86 -26.38
C ASN A 298 1.69 -12.11 -26.62
N GLN A 299 1.73 -10.80 -26.37
CA GLN A 299 2.94 -10.01 -26.56
C GLN A 299 4.00 -10.44 -25.54
N LYS A 300 5.20 -10.73 -26.03
CA LYS A 300 6.35 -11.09 -25.20
C LYS A 300 7.46 -10.06 -25.39
N PHE A 301 8.19 -9.81 -24.32
CA PHE A 301 9.30 -8.87 -24.26
C PHE A 301 10.54 -9.55 -23.69
N THR A 302 11.66 -9.32 -24.28
CA THR A 302 12.96 -9.46 -23.61
C THR A 302 13.18 -8.28 -22.64
N THR A 303 14.17 -8.36 -21.77
CA THR A 303 14.51 -7.24 -20.87
C THR A 303 14.99 -6.00 -21.63
N GLU A 304 15.67 -6.19 -22.77
CA GLU A 304 16.09 -5.12 -23.68
C GLU A 304 14.90 -4.45 -24.35
N GLU A 305 13.96 -5.21 -24.88
CA GLU A 305 12.73 -4.67 -25.47
C GLU A 305 11.87 -3.95 -24.44
N ALA A 306 11.79 -4.46 -23.21
CA ALA A 306 11.11 -3.80 -22.10
C ALA A 306 11.79 -2.45 -21.76
N LYS A 307 13.14 -2.42 -21.68
CA LYS A 307 13.91 -1.18 -21.50
C LYS A 307 13.57 -0.15 -22.58
N ASP A 308 13.71 -0.54 -23.85
CA ASP A 308 13.48 0.38 -24.98
C ASP A 308 12.04 0.91 -24.98
N TYR A 309 11.07 0.04 -24.67
CA TYR A 309 9.66 0.41 -24.58
C TYR A 309 9.40 1.42 -23.47
N LEU A 310 9.90 1.16 -22.26
CA LEU A 310 9.77 2.05 -21.11
C LEU A 310 10.45 3.40 -21.37
N LEU A 311 11.68 3.39 -21.88
CA LEU A 311 12.42 4.62 -22.19
C LEU A 311 11.70 5.49 -23.22
N LYS A 312 11.13 4.90 -24.29
CA LYS A 312 10.36 5.62 -25.31
C LYS A 312 9.22 6.44 -24.68
N HIS A 313 8.43 5.80 -23.81
CA HIS A 313 7.23 6.43 -23.26
C HIS A 313 7.54 7.34 -22.07
N PHE A 314 8.49 6.99 -21.22
CA PHE A 314 8.88 7.83 -20.10
C PHE A 314 9.61 9.10 -20.56
N ARG A 315 10.43 9.04 -21.61
CA ARG A 315 11.06 10.24 -22.19
C ARG A 315 10.02 11.18 -22.79
N ALA A 316 8.93 10.64 -23.32
CA ALA A 316 7.81 11.45 -23.76
C ALA A 316 7.15 12.23 -22.59
N PHE A 317 7.16 11.69 -21.38
CA PHE A 317 6.71 12.36 -20.16
C PHE A 317 7.78 13.30 -19.59
N ALA A 318 8.94 12.77 -19.16
CA ALA A 318 10.00 13.54 -18.51
C ALA A 318 11.38 12.92 -18.76
N ASP A 319 12.37 13.76 -19.09
CA ASP A 319 13.73 13.27 -19.38
C ASP A 319 14.39 12.66 -18.15
N ASP A 320 14.26 13.25 -16.96
CA ASP A 320 14.84 12.73 -15.71
C ASP A 320 14.25 11.38 -15.27
N LEU A 321 12.96 11.12 -15.56
CA LEU A 321 12.38 9.79 -15.36
C LEU A 321 13.05 8.76 -16.29
N ALA A 322 13.17 9.09 -17.57
CA ALA A 322 13.81 8.20 -18.52
C ALA A 322 15.30 7.98 -18.22
N ASP A 323 16.02 9.04 -17.83
CA ASP A 323 17.44 8.95 -17.47
C ASP A 323 17.65 8.07 -16.23
N MET A 324 16.79 8.18 -15.18
CA MET A 324 16.82 7.31 -14.02
C MET A 324 16.51 5.85 -14.38
N VAL A 325 15.53 5.62 -15.27
CA VAL A 325 15.21 4.26 -15.75
C VAL A 325 16.38 3.68 -16.54
N GLU A 326 17.02 4.45 -17.41
CA GLU A 326 18.21 4.02 -18.14
C GLU A 326 19.35 3.65 -17.18
N GLU A 327 19.59 4.47 -16.15
CA GLU A 327 20.55 4.19 -15.09
C GLU A 327 20.21 2.91 -14.33
N ALA A 328 18.94 2.69 -14.00
CA ALA A 328 18.50 1.50 -13.27
C ALA A 328 18.79 0.19 -14.05
N PHE A 329 18.61 0.20 -15.36
CA PHE A 329 18.93 -0.94 -16.22
C PHE A 329 20.44 -1.13 -16.43
N ASP A 330 21.20 -0.05 -16.58
CA ASP A 330 22.62 -0.11 -16.94
C ASP A 330 23.53 -0.30 -15.72
N ASN A 331 23.08 0.11 -14.51
CA ASN A 331 23.87 0.09 -13.28
C ASN A 331 23.40 -0.95 -12.26
N GLU A 332 22.80 -2.05 -12.72
CA GLU A 332 22.49 -3.22 -11.88
C GLU A 332 21.55 -2.89 -10.70
N TRP A 333 20.51 -2.05 -10.94
CA TRP A 333 19.52 -1.78 -9.90
C TRP A 333 18.43 -2.86 -9.82
N ILE A 334 18.27 -3.68 -10.90
CA ILE A 334 17.12 -4.57 -11.07
C ILE A 334 17.55 -6.03 -10.97
N ASP A 335 16.86 -6.78 -10.13
CA ASP A 335 16.92 -8.24 -10.07
C ASP A 335 15.70 -8.81 -10.80
N PHE A 336 15.90 -9.34 -12.01
CA PHE A 336 14.83 -9.60 -12.97
C PHE A 336 14.10 -10.93 -12.76
N PHE A 337 14.82 -12.05 -12.79
CA PHE A 337 14.21 -13.34 -13.06
C PHE A 337 13.85 -14.14 -11.81
N PRO A 338 12.77 -14.96 -11.85
CA PRO A 338 12.47 -15.90 -10.78
C PRO A 338 13.56 -16.96 -10.62
N ARG A 339 13.84 -17.32 -9.39
CA ARG A 339 14.75 -18.43 -9.03
C ARG A 339 14.40 -19.02 -7.68
N ASN A 340 14.92 -20.22 -7.39
CA ASN A 340 14.70 -20.85 -6.10
C ASN A 340 15.26 -20.00 -4.95
N GLY A 341 14.51 -19.84 -3.88
CA GLY A 341 14.87 -19.02 -2.73
C GLY A 341 14.53 -17.53 -2.86
N LYS A 342 14.30 -16.99 -4.06
CA LYS A 342 13.89 -15.61 -4.26
C LYS A 342 12.42 -15.41 -3.88
N VAL A 343 12.11 -14.28 -3.22
CA VAL A 343 10.72 -13.93 -2.88
C VAL A 343 9.88 -13.70 -4.13
N GLY A 344 8.59 -14.05 -4.06
CA GLY A 344 7.62 -13.78 -5.13
C GLY A 344 7.16 -12.32 -5.15
N GLY A 345 6.46 -11.95 -6.24
CA GLY A 345 5.98 -10.58 -6.44
C GLY A 345 7.07 -9.64 -6.97
N ALA A 346 6.90 -8.34 -6.71
CA ALA A 346 7.85 -7.30 -7.05
C ALA A 346 7.86 -6.23 -5.94
N PHE A 347 8.95 -5.49 -5.83
CA PHE A 347 9.04 -4.31 -4.97
C PHE A 347 10.20 -3.40 -5.38
N CYS A 348 10.11 -2.14 -4.97
CA CYS A 348 11.20 -1.18 -5.02
C CYS A 348 11.63 -0.77 -3.61
N CYS A 349 12.95 -0.75 -3.36
CA CYS A 349 13.56 -0.24 -2.14
C CYS A 349 14.39 1.01 -2.46
N ASN A 350 13.96 2.16 -1.95
CA ASN A 350 14.68 3.42 -2.09
C ASN A 350 15.80 3.54 -1.06
N MET A 351 16.98 3.99 -1.50
CA MET A 351 18.17 4.18 -0.68
C MET A 351 18.67 5.64 -0.78
N PRO A 352 17.99 6.60 -0.15
CA PRO A 352 18.29 8.04 -0.31
C PRO A 352 19.74 8.38 0.10
N PHE A 353 20.31 7.68 1.07
CA PHE A 353 21.69 7.89 1.54
C PHE A 353 22.77 7.53 0.51
N VAL A 354 22.44 6.81 -0.57
CA VAL A 354 23.32 6.55 -1.74
C VAL A 354 22.68 7.04 -3.05
N LYS A 355 21.53 7.69 -2.99
CA LYS A 355 20.78 8.24 -4.14
C LYS A 355 20.51 7.20 -5.24
N GLN A 356 20.15 6.01 -4.84
CA GLN A 356 19.79 4.90 -5.72
C GLN A 356 18.60 4.14 -5.17
N SER A 357 18.06 3.24 -5.99
CA SER A 357 17.04 2.27 -5.58
C SER A 357 17.45 0.86 -6.00
N ARG A 358 16.75 -0.14 -5.44
CA ARG A 358 16.81 -1.52 -5.93
C ARG A 358 15.40 -2.02 -6.22
N VAL A 359 15.26 -2.67 -7.34
CA VAL A 359 13.99 -3.20 -7.83
C VAL A 359 14.09 -4.70 -7.96
N LEU A 360 13.20 -5.44 -7.29
CA LEU A 360 13.06 -6.87 -7.46
C LEU A 360 11.81 -7.15 -8.29
N THR A 361 11.95 -7.99 -9.31
CA THR A 361 10.82 -8.52 -10.10
C THR A 361 10.96 -10.02 -10.30
N ASN A 362 9.91 -10.66 -10.79
CA ASN A 362 9.94 -12.04 -11.28
C ASN A 362 9.50 -12.04 -12.75
N PHE A 363 10.32 -11.42 -13.59
CA PHE A 363 10.05 -11.12 -14.99
C PHE A 363 10.07 -12.38 -15.86
N GLU A 364 8.96 -12.68 -16.55
CA GLU A 364 8.80 -13.79 -17.50
C GLU A 364 8.49 -13.31 -18.94
N GLY A 365 8.56 -11.99 -19.13
CA GLY A 365 8.44 -11.34 -20.43
C GLY A 365 7.01 -11.08 -20.89
N SER A 366 6.02 -11.12 -20.02
CA SER A 366 4.65 -10.70 -20.36
C SER A 366 4.53 -9.17 -20.37
N LEU A 367 3.49 -8.65 -21.01
CA LEU A 367 3.17 -7.22 -20.91
C LEU A 367 2.87 -6.81 -19.47
N SER A 368 2.24 -7.68 -18.68
CA SER A 368 2.02 -7.45 -17.24
C SER A 368 3.32 -7.25 -16.50
N ASP A 369 4.38 -8.00 -16.84
CA ASP A 369 5.70 -7.82 -16.20
C ASP A 369 6.35 -6.48 -16.57
N VAL A 370 6.13 -6.00 -17.81
CA VAL A 370 6.58 -4.66 -18.22
C VAL A 370 5.85 -3.57 -17.45
N VAL A 371 4.54 -3.73 -17.21
CA VAL A 371 3.73 -2.80 -16.39
C VAL A 371 4.17 -2.85 -14.93
N THR A 372 4.42 -4.05 -14.37
CA THR A 372 4.97 -4.22 -13.03
C THR A 372 6.34 -3.52 -12.91
N LEU A 373 7.22 -3.68 -13.89
CA LEU A 373 8.51 -3.00 -13.91
C LEU A 373 8.35 -1.47 -13.98
N ALA A 374 7.38 -0.98 -14.75
CA ALA A 374 7.03 0.45 -14.79
C ALA A 374 6.55 0.97 -13.43
N HIS A 375 5.76 0.17 -12.72
CA HIS A 375 5.28 0.43 -11.37
C HIS A 375 6.45 0.58 -10.39
N GLU A 376 7.33 -0.41 -10.32
CA GLU A 376 8.46 -0.40 -9.39
C GLU A 376 9.45 0.74 -9.70
N LEU A 377 9.67 1.03 -10.98
CA LEU A 377 10.47 2.20 -11.39
C LEU A 377 9.76 3.53 -11.09
N GLY A 378 8.44 3.54 -10.92
CA GLY A 378 7.71 4.68 -10.39
C GLY A 378 8.05 4.97 -8.93
N HIS A 379 8.15 3.93 -8.08
CA HIS A 379 8.66 4.09 -6.72
C HIS A 379 10.11 4.59 -6.70
N ALA A 380 10.96 4.11 -7.61
CA ALA A 380 12.33 4.61 -7.75
C ALA A 380 12.35 6.10 -8.14
N TYR A 381 11.45 6.52 -9.04
CA TYR A 381 11.32 7.94 -9.40
C TYR A 381 10.82 8.80 -8.23
N HIS A 382 9.90 8.29 -7.42
CA HIS A 382 9.51 8.94 -6.17
C HIS A 382 10.72 9.10 -5.24
N GLY A 383 11.51 8.03 -5.09
CA GLY A 383 12.78 8.05 -4.34
C GLY A 383 13.75 9.14 -4.82
N LEU A 384 13.91 9.29 -6.13
CA LEU A 384 14.73 10.34 -6.76
C LEU A 384 14.24 11.75 -6.36
N GLN A 385 12.92 11.98 -6.26
CA GLN A 385 12.40 13.30 -5.92
C GLN A 385 12.63 13.68 -4.44
N ILE A 386 12.80 12.70 -3.56
CA ILE A 386 12.98 12.90 -2.10
C ILE A 386 14.40 12.64 -1.62
N GLU A 387 15.34 12.24 -2.48
CA GLU A 387 16.70 11.83 -2.10
C GLU A 387 17.53 12.91 -1.39
N ASP A 388 17.19 14.20 -1.61
CA ASP A 388 17.86 15.35 -0.97
C ASP A 388 17.22 15.76 0.36
N HIS A 389 16.20 15.03 0.83
CA HIS A 389 15.57 15.32 2.10
C HIS A 389 16.48 14.96 3.29
N LEU A 390 16.23 15.64 4.41
CA LEU A 390 16.92 15.35 5.65
C LEU A 390 16.59 13.91 6.13
N PRO A 391 17.52 13.22 6.80
CA PRO A 391 17.39 11.78 7.11
C PRO A 391 16.13 11.35 7.85
N LEU A 392 15.48 12.23 8.65
CA LEU A 392 14.23 11.90 9.33
C LEU A 392 12.97 12.32 8.55
N ASN A 393 13.13 12.82 7.32
CA ASN A 393 12.04 13.21 6.42
C ASN A 393 11.99 12.30 5.17
N THR A 394 12.15 11.01 5.33
CA THR A 394 12.19 10.06 4.20
C THR A 394 10.91 9.25 4.04
N ASP A 395 10.01 9.31 5.04
CA ASP A 395 8.77 8.53 5.03
C ASP A 395 7.57 9.37 4.61
N TYR A 396 6.76 8.83 3.72
CA TYR A 396 5.49 9.41 3.29
C TYR A 396 4.30 8.56 3.73
N SER A 397 3.12 9.19 3.81
CA SER A 397 1.90 8.49 4.23
C SER A 397 1.40 7.50 3.18
N MET A 398 0.69 6.47 3.64
CA MET A 398 0.19 5.38 2.79
C MET A 398 -0.68 5.82 1.60
N PRO A 399 -1.59 6.83 1.71
CA PRO A 399 -2.38 7.26 0.55
C PRO A 399 -1.56 7.73 -0.64
N VAL A 400 -0.40 8.36 -0.42
CA VAL A 400 0.46 8.88 -1.50
C VAL A 400 1.57 7.92 -1.92
N ALA A 401 1.70 6.77 -1.26
CA ALA A 401 2.76 5.80 -1.52
C ALA A 401 2.75 5.30 -2.98
N GLU A 402 1.55 5.06 -3.54
CA GLU A 402 1.36 4.52 -4.88
C GLU A 402 1.19 5.62 -5.97
N THR A 403 1.46 6.88 -5.63
CA THR A 403 1.24 7.99 -6.57
C THR A 403 2.12 7.87 -7.82
N ALA A 404 3.41 7.63 -7.65
CA ALA A 404 4.35 7.59 -8.77
C ALA A 404 4.33 6.25 -9.49
N SER A 405 4.17 5.14 -8.76
CA SER A 405 4.09 3.80 -9.32
C SER A 405 2.87 3.64 -10.23
N THR A 406 1.68 3.97 -9.74
CA THR A 406 0.44 3.91 -10.53
C THR A 406 0.40 4.97 -11.63
N PHE A 407 1.04 6.13 -11.45
CA PHE A 407 1.20 7.11 -12.54
C PHE A 407 1.99 6.53 -13.71
N ASN A 408 3.11 5.86 -13.45
CA ASN A 408 3.91 5.20 -14.47
C ASN A 408 3.14 4.08 -15.19
N GLU A 409 2.36 3.28 -14.45
CA GLU A 409 1.45 2.30 -15.08
C GLU A 409 0.49 2.99 -16.06
N ASN A 410 -0.11 4.11 -15.66
CA ASN A 410 -1.01 4.86 -16.54
C ASN A 410 -0.31 5.36 -17.80
N VAL A 411 0.94 5.83 -17.71
CA VAL A 411 1.73 6.23 -18.89
C VAL A 411 1.89 5.06 -19.86
N ILE A 412 2.31 3.90 -19.37
CA ILE A 412 2.56 2.71 -20.20
C ILE A 412 1.26 2.12 -20.74
N MET A 413 0.27 1.90 -19.89
CA MET A 413 -0.98 1.26 -20.32
C MET A 413 -1.75 2.08 -21.36
N ASN A 414 -1.81 3.42 -21.18
CA ASN A 414 -2.46 4.25 -22.21
C ASN A 414 -1.69 4.25 -23.54
N ALA A 415 -0.36 4.16 -23.50
CA ALA A 415 0.45 4.02 -24.72
C ALA A 415 0.18 2.69 -25.43
N VAL A 416 0.19 1.57 -24.68
CA VAL A 416 -0.11 0.24 -25.23
C VAL A 416 -1.51 0.18 -25.84
N ILE A 417 -2.52 0.69 -25.14
CA ILE A 417 -3.91 0.71 -25.62
C ILE A 417 -4.03 1.54 -26.92
N ALA A 418 -3.31 2.67 -27.00
CA ALA A 418 -3.32 3.52 -28.20
C ALA A 418 -2.68 2.84 -29.42
N GLU A 419 -1.64 2.03 -29.23
CA GLU A 419 -0.89 1.33 -30.29
C GLU A 419 -1.53 -0.03 -30.68
N ALA A 420 -2.43 -0.60 -29.86
CA ALA A 420 -3.00 -1.93 -30.04
C ALA A 420 -4.09 -1.99 -31.12
N ASP A 421 -4.21 -3.16 -31.78
CA ASP A 421 -5.38 -3.49 -32.60
C ASP A 421 -6.63 -3.72 -31.73
N ASP A 422 -7.82 -3.77 -32.34
CA ASP A 422 -9.09 -3.84 -31.61
C ASP A 422 -9.20 -5.07 -30.68
N LYS A 423 -8.65 -6.21 -31.06
CA LYS A 423 -8.69 -7.45 -30.27
C LYS A 423 -7.80 -7.32 -29.02
N THR A 424 -6.57 -6.87 -29.22
CA THR A 424 -5.62 -6.62 -28.13
C THR A 424 -6.11 -5.49 -27.25
N LYS A 425 -6.64 -4.42 -27.83
CA LYS A 425 -7.22 -3.28 -27.12
C LYS A 425 -8.37 -3.71 -26.20
N LEU A 426 -9.29 -4.58 -26.68
CA LEU A 426 -10.36 -5.12 -25.85
C LEU A 426 -9.82 -5.86 -24.63
N ALA A 427 -8.84 -6.75 -24.82
CA ALA A 427 -8.26 -7.52 -23.73
C ALA A 427 -7.56 -6.62 -22.68
N LEU A 428 -6.83 -5.60 -23.13
CA LEU A 428 -6.13 -4.65 -22.25
C LEU A 428 -7.09 -3.76 -21.48
N ILE A 429 -8.10 -3.21 -22.14
CA ILE A 429 -9.12 -2.37 -21.50
C ILE A 429 -9.90 -3.22 -20.50
N GLU A 430 -10.27 -4.44 -20.84
CA GLU A 430 -11.01 -5.34 -19.96
C GLU A 430 -10.20 -5.68 -18.71
N SER A 431 -8.93 -6.04 -18.85
CA SER A 431 -8.04 -6.28 -17.72
C SER A 431 -7.94 -5.05 -16.80
N GLN A 432 -7.75 -3.87 -17.36
CA GLN A 432 -7.66 -2.63 -16.59
C GLN A 432 -8.99 -2.29 -15.88
N LEU A 433 -10.13 -2.51 -16.55
CA LEU A 433 -11.45 -2.28 -15.94
C LEU A 433 -11.77 -3.30 -14.83
N GLN A 434 -11.28 -4.54 -14.97
CA GLN A 434 -11.38 -5.56 -13.94
C GLN A 434 -10.65 -5.10 -12.68
N ASP A 435 -9.39 -4.65 -12.78
CA ASP A 435 -8.60 -4.15 -11.65
C ASP A 435 -9.21 -2.86 -11.07
N THR A 436 -9.62 -1.94 -11.94
CA THR A 436 -10.28 -0.69 -11.51
C THR A 436 -11.59 -0.97 -10.76
N THR A 437 -12.37 -1.97 -11.19
CA THR A 437 -13.60 -2.38 -10.48
C THR A 437 -13.28 -2.87 -9.07
N GLN A 438 -12.12 -3.53 -8.85
CA GLN A 438 -11.68 -3.90 -7.49
C GLN A 438 -11.38 -2.67 -6.64
N ILE A 439 -10.64 -1.68 -7.15
CA ILE A 439 -10.29 -0.49 -6.37
C ILE A 439 -11.46 0.50 -6.20
N ILE A 440 -12.51 0.40 -7.00
CA ILE A 440 -13.69 1.27 -6.87
C ILE A 440 -14.83 0.54 -6.18
N CYS A 441 -15.39 -0.51 -6.78
CA CYS A 441 -16.59 -1.17 -6.25
C CYS A 441 -16.30 -2.05 -5.03
N ASP A 442 -15.22 -2.88 -5.08
CA ASP A 442 -14.89 -3.76 -3.96
C ASP A 442 -14.40 -2.95 -2.75
N ILE A 443 -13.51 -1.97 -2.96
CA ILE A 443 -13.04 -1.10 -1.88
C ILE A 443 -14.20 -0.31 -1.26
N TYR A 444 -15.13 0.22 -2.06
CA TYR A 444 -16.31 0.90 -1.53
C TYR A 444 -17.17 -0.05 -0.68
N SER A 445 -17.43 -1.27 -1.16
CA SER A 445 -18.16 -2.27 -0.37
C SER A 445 -17.44 -2.65 0.92
N ARG A 446 -16.11 -2.75 0.90
CA ARG A 446 -15.30 -3.01 2.10
C ARG A 446 -15.38 -1.87 3.11
N PHE A 447 -15.34 -0.63 2.63
CA PHE A 447 -15.48 0.55 3.49
C PHE A 447 -16.85 0.57 4.17
N LEU A 448 -17.93 0.30 3.42
CA LEU A 448 -19.30 0.20 3.97
C LEU A 448 -19.41 -0.92 5.01
N PHE A 449 -18.89 -2.10 4.68
CA PHE A 449 -18.90 -3.24 5.59
C PHE A 449 -18.19 -2.91 6.90
N GLU A 450 -16.94 -2.43 6.83
CA GLU A 450 -16.13 -2.16 8.02
C GLU A 450 -16.72 -1.04 8.87
N SER A 451 -17.26 0.01 8.23
CA SER A 451 -17.98 1.10 8.92
C SER A 451 -19.21 0.57 9.69
N ALA A 452 -20.01 -0.28 9.06
CA ALA A 452 -21.19 -0.87 9.69
C ALA A 452 -20.82 -1.81 10.85
N VAL A 453 -19.74 -2.57 10.70
CA VAL A 453 -19.24 -3.47 11.76
C VAL A 453 -18.76 -2.64 12.97
N PHE A 454 -17.92 -1.62 12.77
CA PHE A 454 -17.48 -0.75 13.87
C PHE A 454 -18.64 -0.10 14.61
N GLU A 455 -19.63 0.42 13.87
CA GLU A 455 -20.78 1.08 14.50
C GLU A 455 -21.62 0.10 15.33
N LYS A 456 -21.98 -1.04 14.77
CA LYS A 456 -22.76 -2.05 15.47
C LYS A 456 -22.01 -2.66 16.66
N ARG A 457 -20.68 -2.86 16.55
CA ARG A 457 -19.85 -3.41 17.63
C ARG A 457 -19.73 -2.51 18.85
N LYS A 458 -20.20 -1.28 18.80
CA LYS A 458 -20.33 -0.45 20.00
C LYS A 458 -21.34 -1.00 21.01
N SER A 459 -22.35 -1.73 20.56
CA SER A 459 -23.46 -2.21 21.40
C SER A 459 -23.87 -3.65 21.20
N GLU A 460 -23.49 -4.29 20.09
CA GLU A 460 -23.96 -5.61 19.69
C GLU A 460 -22.78 -6.57 19.44
N PHE A 461 -23.00 -7.88 19.67
CA PHE A 461 -22.12 -8.92 19.15
C PHE A 461 -22.67 -9.39 17.81
N LEU A 462 -21.85 -9.46 16.77
CA LEU A 462 -22.27 -9.80 15.41
C LEU A 462 -21.93 -11.28 15.14
N PHE A 463 -22.94 -12.13 15.07
CA PHE A 463 -22.75 -13.51 14.64
C PHE A 463 -22.48 -13.58 13.12
N SER A 464 -22.02 -14.73 12.65
CA SER A 464 -21.71 -14.93 11.22
C SER A 464 -22.86 -14.53 10.30
N ALA A 465 -24.11 -14.83 10.65
CA ALA A 465 -25.29 -14.43 9.87
C ALA A 465 -25.47 -12.89 9.78
N ASP A 466 -25.13 -12.16 10.83
CA ASP A 466 -25.18 -10.68 10.82
C ASP A 466 -24.08 -10.13 9.91
N LEU A 467 -22.87 -10.70 9.97
CA LEU A 467 -21.75 -10.31 9.14
C LEU A 467 -21.98 -10.63 7.66
N GLU A 468 -22.53 -11.80 7.36
CA GLU A 468 -22.97 -12.17 6.00
C GLU A 468 -23.97 -11.16 5.44
N LYS A 469 -24.98 -10.79 6.25
CA LYS A 469 -25.98 -9.80 5.84
C LYS A 469 -25.33 -8.43 5.56
N ILE A 470 -24.48 -7.93 6.47
CA ILE A 470 -23.78 -6.64 6.30
C ILE A 470 -22.93 -6.67 5.03
N MET A 471 -22.20 -7.78 4.77
CA MET A 471 -21.37 -7.93 3.57
C MET A 471 -22.22 -7.92 2.30
N LEU A 472 -23.31 -8.67 2.26
CA LEU A 472 -24.21 -8.71 1.11
C LEU A 472 -24.90 -7.34 0.87
N ASP A 473 -25.30 -6.64 1.91
CA ASP A 473 -25.87 -5.30 1.80
C ASP A 473 -24.85 -4.30 1.24
N ALA A 474 -23.58 -4.37 1.69
CA ALA A 474 -22.49 -3.55 1.17
C ALA A 474 -22.18 -3.85 -0.31
N GLN A 475 -22.17 -5.12 -0.71
CA GLN A 475 -21.99 -5.52 -2.11
C GLN A 475 -23.14 -5.04 -2.99
N LYS A 476 -24.39 -5.17 -2.53
CA LYS A 476 -25.57 -4.68 -3.26
C LYS A 476 -25.53 -3.16 -3.45
N GLU A 477 -25.09 -2.41 -2.44
CA GLU A 477 -24.93 -0.95 -2.56
C GLU A 477 -23.86 -0.58 -3.58
N ALA A 478 -22.71 -1.26 -3.58
CA ALA A 478 -21.61 -0.97 -4.50
C ALA A 478 -21.91 -1.46 -5.93
N TYR A 479 -22.23 -2.73 -6.08
CA TYR A 479 -22.34 -3.37 -7.40
C TYR A 479 -23.72 -3.29 -8.04
N GLY A 480 -24.78 -3.12 -7.24
CA GLY A 480 -26.16 -2.98 -7.71
C GLY A 480 -26.57 -4.12 -8.66
N ASP A 481 -27.15 -3.74 -9.80
CA ASP A 481 -27.56 -4.63 -10.89
C ASP A 481 -26.41 -5.07 -11.83
N GLY A 482 -25.18 -4.66 -11.54
CA GLY A 482 -23.99 -5.12 -12.27
C GLY A 482 -23.63 -6.57 -11.95
N LEU A 483 -23.90 -7.03 -10.72
CA LEU A 483 -23.73 -8.43 -10.33
C LEU A 483 -25.06 -9.16 -10.26
N ASP A 484 -25.02 -10.47 -10.51
CA ASP A 484 -26.16 -11.36 -10.32
C ASP A 484 -26.41 -11.55 -8.82
N PRO A 485 -27.61 -11.16 -8.29
CA PRO A 485 -27.90 -11.22 -6.86
C PRO A 485 -27.94 -12.63 -6.28
N GLU A 486 -28.03 -13.68 -7.12
CA GLU A 486 -27.99 -15.07 -6.68
C GLU A 486 -26.57 -15.58 -6.44
N PHE A 487 -25.56 -14.90 -7.00
CA PHE A 487 -24.14 -15.31 -6.95
C PHE A 487 -23.23 -14.23 -6.38
N LEU A 488 -23.65 -13.58 -5.28
CA LEU A 488 -22.80 -12.68 -4.49
C LEU A 488 -21.90 -13.50 -3.55
N HIS A 489 -20.94 -12.85 -2.89
CA HIS A 489 -19.97 -13.52 -2.02
C HIS A 489 -20.14 -13.14 -0.54
N PRO A 490 -20.95 -13.86 0.24
CA PRO A 490 -21.29 -13.51 1.63
C PRO A 490 -20.10 -13.55 2.59
N TYR A 491 -19.01 -14.23 2.23
CA TYR A 491 -17.87 -14.52 3.10
C TYR A 491 -16.60 -13.70 2.77
N MET A 492 -16.69 -12.63 1.96
CA MET A 492 -15.52 -11.79 1.67
C MET A 492 -14.87 -11.21 2.94
N TRP A 493 -15.62 -11.08 4.02
CA TRP A 493 -15.08 -10.67 5.31
C TRP A 493 -14.22 -11.75 5.98
N VAL A 494 -14.43 -13.05 5.69
CA VAL A 494 -13.65 -14.16 6.29
C VAL A 494 -12.22 -14.19 5.77
N CYS A 495 -12.03 -13.97 4.46
CA CYS A 495 -10.74 -14.17 3.80
C CYS A 495 -9.85 -12.93 3.76
N LYS A 496 -10.39 -11.73 4.00
CA LYS A 496 -9.63 -10.47 3.88
C LYS A 496 -8.91 -10.15 5.19
N SER A 497 -7.64 -10.46 5.27
CA SER A 497 -6.79 -10.19 6.46
C SER A 497 -6.81 -8.73 6.91
N HIS A 498 -7.05 -7.78 5.99
CA HIS A 498 -7.15 -6.35 6.25
C HIS A 498 -8.16 -5.96 7.35
N TYR A 499 -9.19 -6.77 7.58
CA TYR A 499 -10.15 -6.52 8.67
C TYR A 499 -9.65 -6.95 10.05
N TYR A 500 -8.59 -7.76 10.11
CA TYR A 500 -8.13 -8.45 11.31
C TYR A 500 -6.85 -7.87 11.89
N SER A 501 -6.60 -6.58 11.67
CA SER A 501 -5.54 -5.84 12.33
C SER A 501 -6.09 -5.03 13.50
N GLU A 502 -5.44 -5.08 14.64
CA GLU A 502 -5.73 -4.27 15.82
C GLU A 502 -5.04 -2.89 15.78
N THR A 503 -4.04 -2.74 14.90
CA THR A 503 -3.28 -1.49 14.76
C THR A 503 -3.64 -0.71 13.50
N LEU A 504 -4.26 -1.37 12.51
CA LEU A 504 -4.58 -0.76 11.23
C LEU A 504 -6.02 -1.07 10.85
N SER A 505 -6.89 -0.07 10.94
CA SER A 505 -8.30 -0.16 10.53
C SER A 505 -8.52 0.55 9.20
N PHE A 506 -9.61 0.22 8.52
CA PHE A 506 -9.97 0.80 7.22
C PHE A 506 -8.85 0.71 6.16
N TYR A 507 -8.04 -0.36 6.23
CA TYR A 507 -7.01 -0.62 5.23
C TYR A 507 -7.65 -1.08 3.91
N ASN A 508 -8.41 -0.19 3.34
CA ASN A 508 -9.19 -0.35 2.12
C ASN A 508 -9.17 0.95 1.30
N PHE A 509 -9.62 2.10 1.82
CA PHE A 509 -9.68 3.36 1.08
C PHE A 509 -8.31 3.86 0.56
N PRO A 510 -7.14 3.58 1.15
CA PRO A 510 -5.86 3.98 0.56
C PRO A 510 -5.62 3.40 -0.83
N TYR A 511 -6.13 2.21 -1.14
CA TYR A 511 -6.05 1.63 -2.49
C TYR A 511 -6.87 2.43 -3.51
N ALA A 512 -8.12 2.81 -3.14
CA ALA A 512 -8.95 3.66 -3.99
C ALA A 512 -8.32 5.05 -4.14
N PHE A 513 -7.78 5.61 -3.05
CA PHE A 513 -7.10 6.90 -3.09
C PHE A 513 -5.91 6.86 -4.05
N GLY A 514 -4.99 5.92 -3.89
CA GLY A 514 -3.78 5.81 -4.73
C GLY A 514 -4.11 5.68 -6.21
N GLY A 515 -5.03 4.75 -6.56
CA GLY A 515 -5.45 4.54 -7.94
C GLY A 515 -6.14 5.76 -8.56
N LEU A 516 -7.08 6.39 -7.84
CA LEU A 516 -7.79 7.58 -8.33
C LEU A 516 -6.90 8.81 -8.36
N PHE A 517 -6.03 9.00 -7.37
CA PHE A 517 -5.13 10.15 -7.31
C PHE A 517 -4.14 10.12 -8.48
N ALA A 518 -3.46 9.01 -8.68
CA ALA A 518 -2.52 8.83 -9.80
C ALA A 518 -3.21 8.98 -11.17
N ARG A 519 -4.43 8.42 -11.32
CA ARG A 519 -5.22 8.56 -12.55
C ARG A 519 -5.62 10.00 -12.82
N GLY A 520 -6.03 10.74 -11.78
CA GLY A 520 -6.37 12.16 -11.88
C GLY A 520 -5.16 13.03 -12.24
N LEU A 521 -3.98 12.72 -11.67
CA LEU A 521 -2.72 13.37 -12.03
C LEU A 521 -2.35 13.11 -13.50
N TYR A 522 -2.51 11.86 -13.96
CA TYR A 522 -2.29 11.52 -15.36
C TYR A 522 -3.25 12.25 -16.30
N ALA A 523 -4.52 12.36 -15.93
CA ALA A 523 -5.50 13.12 -16.70
C ALA A 523 -5.12 14.63 -16.79
N LYS A 524 -4.57 15.20 -15.72
CA LYS A 524 -4.00 16.56 -15.76
C LYS A 524 -2.79 16.67 -16.69
N TYR A 525 -1.89 15.69 -16.65
CA TYR A 525 -0.77 15.65 -17.59
C TYR A 525 -1.25 15.62 -19.05
N VAL A 526 -2.25 14.84 -19.37
CA VAL A 526 -2.82 14.79 -20.73
C VAL A 526 -3.36 16.16 -21.17
N LYS A 527 -3.95 16.93 -20.24
CA LYS A 527 -4.49 18.27 -20.52
C LYS A 527 -3.41 19.37 -20.58
N GLU A 528 -2.44 19.36 -19.68
CA GLU A 528 -1.45 20.43 -19.49
C GLU A 528 -0.12 20.14 -20.23
N GLY A 529 0.13 18.89 -20.63
CA GLY A 529 1.36 18.49 -21.29
C GLY A 529 2.60 18.65 -20.39
N LYS A 530 3.71 19.07 -20.99
CA LYS A 530 4.99 19.23 -20.28
C LYS A 530 4.96 20.28 -19.16
N ASP A 531 4.01 21.21 -19.16
CA ASP A 531 3.86 22.22 -18.10
C ASP A 531 3.41 21.60 -16.76
N PHE A 532 2.85 20.39 -16.78
CA PHE A 532 2.49 19.65 -15.59
C PHE A 532 3.70 19.01 -14.89
N VAL A 533 4.75 18.63 -15.62
CA VAL A 533 5.89 17.88 -15.08
C VAL A 533 6.57 18.57 -13.88
N PRO A 534 6.86 19.88 -13.89
CA PRO A 534 7.43 20.55 -12.70
C PRO A 534 6.50 20.51 -11.47
N LYS A 535 5.18 20.59 -11.68
CA LYS A 535 4.18 20.50 -10.60
C LYS A 535 4.15 19.11 -10.01
N TYR A 536 4.23 18.09 -10.85
CA TYR A 536 4.27 16.68 -10.43
C TYR A 536 5.53 16.36 -9.61
N ARG A 537 6.70 16.84 -10.02
CA ARG A 537 7.95 16.71 -9.24
C ARG A 537 7.84 17.40 -7.88
N ALA A 538 7.32 18.64 -7.84
CA ALA A 538 7.11 19.36 -6.60
C ALA A 538 6.15 18.63 -5.65
N LEU A 539 5.10 18.02 -6.22
CA LEU A 539 4.14 17.18 -5.49
C LEU A 539 4.85 15.96 -4.87
N LEU A 540 5.58 15.17 -5.65
CA LEU A 540 6.30 14.00 -5.15
C LEU A 540 7.31 14.39 -4.08
N LYS A 541 8.07 15.46 -4.29
CA LYS A 541 9.03 15.95 -3.31
C LYS A 541 8.40 16.34 -1.98
N ALA A 542 7.17 16.82 -1.95
CA ALA A 542 6.52 17.28 -0.73
C ALA A 542 5.87 16.15 0.11
N THR A 543 5.76 14.93 -0.41
CA THR A 543 5.02 13.82 0.23
C THR A 543 5.51 13.45 1.63
N THR A 544 6.80 13.67 1.90
CA THR A 544 7.42 13.34 3.20
C THR A 544 7.31 14.46 4.24
N VAL A 545 7.00 15.69 3.81
CA VAL A 545 7.05 16.90 4.65
C VAL A 545 5.75 17.71 4.63
N SER A 546 4.66 17.12 4.14
CA SER A 546 3.37 17.80 4.01
C SER A 546 2.20 16.83 4.21
N SER A 547 1.02 17.38 4.53
CA SER A 547 -0.23 16.60 4.50
C SER A 547 -0.61 16.24 3.06
N VAL A 548 -1.47 15.24 2.91
CA VAL A 548 -1.93 14.77 1.59
C VAL A 548 -2.60 15.91 0.79
N GLU A 549 -3.38 16.76 1.48
CA GLU A 549 -4.03 17.93 0.88
C GLU A 549 -3.03 18.99 0.41
N ASP A 550 -1.99 19.25 1.20
CA ASP A 550 -0.98 20.25 0.85
C ASP A 550 -0.10 19.77 -0.30
N VAL A 551 0.19 18.46 -0.34
CA VAL A 551 0.84 17.81 -1.49
C VAL A 551 0.03 18.04 -2.77
N ALA A 552 -1.28 17.79 -2.75
CA ALA A 552 -2.16 17.98 -3.93
C ALA A 552 -2.24 19.42 -4.40
N LYS A 553 -2.24 20.40 -3.47
CA LYS A 553 -2.26 21.85 -3.79
C LYS A 553 -1.07 22.29 -4.64
N LEU A 554 0.09 21.65 -4.53
CA LEU A 554 1.28 21.96 -5.35
C LEU A 554 1.04 21.67 -6.84
N ALA A 555 0.17 20.74 -7.15
CA ALA A 555 -0.29 20.49 -8.51
C ALA A 555 -1.55 21.29 -8.89
N GLY A 556 -1.96 22.25 -8.06
CA GLY A 556 -3.17 23.06 -8.27
C GLY A 556 -4.46 22.27 -8.11
N ILE A 557 -4.47 21.27 -7.21
CA ILE A 557 -5.59 20.34 -7.00
C ILE A 557 -6.16 20.54 -5.60
N ASP A 558 -7.48 20.62 -5.50
CA ASP A 558 -8.23 20.59 -4.23
C ASP A 558 -8.93 19.24 -4.10
N ILE A 559 -8.28 18.29 -3.40
CA ILE A 559 -8.81 16.94 -3.18
C ILE A 559 -9.89 16.87 -2.10
N THR A 560 -10.16 17.98 -1.39
CA THR A 560 -11.25 18.05 -0.41
C THR A 560 -12.62 18.24 -1.07
N LYS A 561 -12.63 18.40 -2.40
CA LYS A 561 -13.84 18.53 -3.23
C LYS A 561 -13.98 17.38 -4.22
N PRO A 562 -15.20 16.98 -4.59
CA PRO A 562 -15.42 15.86 -5.48
C PRO A 562 -14.92 16.05 -6.92
N ASP A 563 -14.69 17.28 -7.37
CA ASP A 563 -14.44 17.58 -8.79
C ASP A 563 -13.18 16.89 -9.35
N PHE A 564 -12.06 16.90 -8.60
CA PHE A 564 -10.85 16.18 -8.99
C PHE A 564 -11.10 14.66 -9.11
N TRP A 565 -11.82 14.10 -8.15
CA TRP A 565 -12.17 12.68 -8.14
C TRP A 565 -13.11 12.29 -9.28
N ARG A 566 -14.04 13.18 -9.63
CA ARG A 566 -14.91 13.01 -10.82
C ARG A 566 -14.11 13.02 -12.12
N GLU A 567 -13.13 13.92 -12.26
CA GLU A 567 -12.24 13.92 -13.45
C GLU A 567 -11.44 12.63 -13.57
N SER A 568 -10.92 12.11 -12.47
CA SER A 568 -10.25 10.81 -12.43
C SER A 568 -11.17 9.67 -12.85
N LEU A 569 -12.37 9.59 -12.26
CA LEU A 569 -13.38 8.57 -12.55
C LEU A 569 -13.95 8.68 -13.97
N GLN A 570 -14.05 9.90 -14.53
CA GLN A 570 -14.48 10.11 -15.92
C GLN A 570 -13.56 9.42 -16.91
N SER A 571 -12.25 9.40 -16.67
CA SER A 571 -11.32 8.71 -17.55
C SER A 571 -11.52 7.18 -17.56
N PHE A 572 -11.99 6.60 -16.47
CA PHE A 572 -12.41 5.19 -16.44
C PHE A 572 -13.79 4.98 -17.11
N ALA A 573 -14.72 5.95 -16.94
CA ALA A 573 -16.00 5.92 -17.64
C ALA A 573 -15.81 5.93 -19.16
N ASP A 574 -14.87 6.71 -19.67
CA ASP A 574 -14.52 6.74 -21.09
C ASP A 574 -13.96 5.39 -21.59
N GLN A 575 -13.17 4.70 -20.75
CA GLN A 575 -12.72 3.33 -21.05
C GLN A 575 -13.85 2.30 -21.03
N ILE A 576 -14.82 2.46 -20.12
CA ILE A 576 -16.03 1.62 -20.09
C ILE A 576 -16.84 1.81 -21.37
N ASP A 577 -17.00 3.05 -21.86
CA ASP A 577 -17.68 3.30 -23.11
C ASP A 577 -16.97 2.64 -24.30
N MET A 578 -15.63 2.70 -24.33
CA MET A 578 -14.81 2.03 -25.35
C MET A 578 -14.98 0.49 -25.27
N PHE A 579 -14.96 -0.10 -24.07
CA PHE A 579 -15.22 -1.52 -23.86
C PHE A 579 -16.60 -1.93 -24.40
N LEU A 580 -17.64 -1.17 -24.03
CA LEU A 580 -19.02 -1.44 -24.49
C LEU A 580 -19.16 -1.31 -26.01
N GLU A 581 -18.36 -0.46 -26.65
CA GLU A 581 -18.34 -0.30 -28.10
C GLU A 581 -17.65 -1.48 -28.79
N LEU A 582 -16.51 -1.94 -28.28
CA LEU A 582 -15.76 -3.09 -28.79
C LEU A 582 -16.50 -4.43 -28.59
N THR A 583 -17.51 -4.48 -27.72
CA THR A 583 -18.27 -5.70 -27.38
C THR A 583 -19.71 -5.71 -27.95
N LYS A 584 -20.06 -4.76 -28.83
CA LYS A 584 -21.36 -4.74 -29.54
C LYS A 584 -21.45 -5.85 -30.55
#